data_21da1e0ce420243d8b156cba090827b5
#
_entry.id   21da1e0ce420243d8b156cba090827b5
#
_cell.length_a   1.000
_cell.length_b   1.000
_cell.length_c   1.000
_cell.angle_alpha   90.00
_cell.angle_beta   90.00
_cell.angle_gamma   90.00
#
_symmetry.space_group_name_H-M   'P 1'
#
loop_
_entity.id
_entity.type
_entity.pdbx_description
1 polymer ?
#
loop_
_entity_poly.entity_id
_entity_poly.type
_entity_poly.pdbx_seq_one_letter_code
_entity_poly.pdbx_strand_id
1 'polypeptide(L)'
;RHENPPPSKTEQLTLDTAAFNPETDFSICPGPAYHAAPLGLNINISLMAGVGVYLMDKWDAEKMLDLISRYKCTHTHMVATMFHRVLRLPEEIKSKYDLSSMRWILHGAAPCPVEVKKAMIDWVGPIIYEYYAATEGGGCFIDSQEWLKKPGSVGQANEDTEVIILDEEFNKVDQGKEGTIYFSAPAKGRFEYYKAKEKTSGAYWGD
;
A
#
# COMPACT_ATOMS: atom_id res chain seq x y z
N ARG A 1 29.75 12.40 5.90
CA ARG A 1 28.65 11.42 5.80
C ARG A 1 27.39 12.23 5.65
N HIS A 2 26.68 12.15 4.51
CA HIS A 2 25.34 12.66 4.41
C HIS A 2 24.46 11.73 5.24
N GLU A 3 23.90 12.22 6.33
CA GLU A 3 22.89 11.49 7.07
C GLU A 3 21.64 11.43 6.19
N ASN A 4 21.14 10.22 5.93
CA ASN A 4 19.87 10.08 5.26
C ASN A 4 18.78 10.75 6.10
N PRO A 5 17.83 11.46 5.49
CA PRO A 5 16.72 11.99 6.24
C PRO A 5 15.99 10.85 6.95
N PRO A 6 15.41 11.09 8.13
CA PRO A 6 14.61 10.07 8.81
C PRO A 6 13.43 9.65 7.91
N PRO A 7 12.94 8.41 8.05
CA PRO A 7 11.79 7.95 7.29
C PRO A 7 10.58 8.88 7.54
N SER A 8 9.76 9.07 6.53
CA SER A 8 8.47 9.72 6.67
C SER A 8 7.56 8.88 7.58
N LYS A 9 6.50 9.47 8.14
CA LYS A 9 5.56 8.75 9.01
C LYS A 9 4.93 7.53 8.32
N THR A 10 4.60 7.64 7.04
CA THR A 10 4.07 6.51 6.25
C THR A 10 5.11 5.41 6.08
N GLU A 11 6.36 5.77 5.81
CA GLU A 11 7.46 4.80 5.74
C GLU A 11 7.71 4.15 7.09
N GLN A 12 7.68 4.91 8.19
CA GLN A 12 7.84 4.36 9.53
C GLN A 12 6.71 3.39 9.88
N LEU A 13 5.44 3.75 9.65
CA LEU A 13 4.30 2.87 9.87
C LEU A 13 4.42 1.60 9.03
N THR A 14 4.88 1.72 7.78
CA THR A 14 5.09 0.57 6.91
C THR A 14 6.21 -0.33 7.42
N LEU A 15 7.32 0.23 7.91
CA LEU A 15 8.41 -0.52 8.55
C LEU A 15 7.93 -1.26 9.80
N ASP A 16 7.17 -0.59 10.65
CA ASP A 16 6.65 -1.15 11.90
C ASP A 16 5.66 -2.30 11.65
N THR A 17 4.77 -2.14 10.68
CA THR A 17 3.76 -3.18 10.35
C THR A 17 4.34 -4.34 9.56
N ALA A 18 5.30 -4.09 8.67
CA ALA A 18 5.99 -5.12 7.91
C ALA A 18 6.90 -5.99 8.79
N ALA A 19 7.41 -5.43 9.88
CA ALA A 19 8.26 -6.11 10.88
C ALA A 19 9.38 -6.91 10.22
N PHE A 20 10.15 -6.26 9.34
CA PHE A 20 11.23 -6.87 8.58
C PHE A 20 12.33 -7.47 9.45
N ASN A 21 12.79 -8.66 9.07
CA ASN A 21 14.00 -9.28 9.58
C ASN A 21 15.05 -9.38 8.45
N PRO A 22 16.13 -8.57 8.49
CA PRO A 22 17.13 -8.54 7.41
C PRO A 22 17.89 -9.85 7.20
N GLU A 23 17.89 -10.76 8.19
CA GLU A 23 18.58 -12.05 8.08
C GLU A 23 17.76 -13.11 7.34
N THR A 24 16.44 -13.00 7.37
CA THR A 24 15.56 -14.06 6.86
C THR A 24 14.59 -13.60 5.77
N ASP A 25 14.37 -12.30 5.64
CA ASP A 25 13.34 -11.78 4.76
C ASP A 25 13.86 -11.46 3.36
N PHE A 26 12.95 -11.60 2.42
CA PHE A 26 13.18 -11.26 1.02
C PHE A 26 11.90 -10.70 0.42
N SER A 27 11.99 -9.54 -0.18
CA SER A 27 10.84 -8.86 -0.77
C SER A 27 10.74 -9.14 -2.27
N ILE A 28 9.51 -9.15 -2.81
CA ILE A 28 9.28 -9.18 -4.24
C ILE A 28 8.50 -7.94 -4.66
N CYS A 29 9.00 -7.21 -5.67
CA CYS A 29 8.36 -6.06 -6.25
C CYS A 29 7.80 -6.39 -7.65
N PRO A 30 6.48 -6.61 -7.77
CA PRO A 30 5.82 -6.91 -9.03
C PRO A 30 5.44 -5.66 -9.82
N GLY A 31 5.45 -4.49 -9.17
CA GLY A 31 5.05 -3.21 -9.76
C GLY A 31 6.21 -2.48 -10.43
N PRO A 32 5.90 -1.50 -11.28
CA PRO A 32 6.91 -0.72 -11.99
C PRO A 32 7.66 0.22 -11.03
N ALA A 33 8.99 0.16 -11.03
CA ALA A 33 9.84 0.96 -10.15
C ALA A 33 9.77 2.49 -10.37
N TYR A 34 9.15 2.95 -11.47
CA TYR A 34 8.91 4.38 -11.70
C TYR A 34 7.64 4.90 -11.05
N HIS A 35 6.80 4.05 -10.48
CA HIS A 35 5.58 4.45 -9.77
C HIS A 35 5.87 4.63 -8.27
N ALA A 36 5.27 5.67 -7.66
CA ALA A 36 5.54 6.04 -6.28
C ALA A 36 5.36 4.90 -5.26
N ALA A 37 4.29 4.11 -5.40
CA ALA A 37 4.00 3.04 -4.45
C ALA A 37 4.99 1.86 -4.53
N PRO A 38 5.26 1.23 -5.70
CA PRO A 38 6.30 0.20 -5.79
C PRO A 38 7.69 0.70 -5.39
N LEU A 39 8.06 1.92 -5.81
CA LEU A 39 9.35 2.50 -5.43
C LEU A 39 9.45 2.78 -3.94
N GLY A 40 8.49 3.52 -3.38
CA GLY A 40 8.49 3.93 -1.97
C GLY A 40 8.16 2.79 -1.03
N LEU A 41 6.99 2.17 -1.21
CA LEU A 41 6.39 1.23 -0.25
C LEU A 41 6.80 -0.25 -0.46
N ASN A 42 7.65 -0.55 -1.44
CA ASN A 42 8.23 -1.88 -1.59
C ASN A 42 9.76 -1.82 -1.67
N ILE A 43 10.32 -1.16 -2.69
CA ILE A 43 11.77 -1.17 -2.92
C ILE A 43 12.50 -0.42 -1.80
N ASN A 44 12.19 0.87 -1.62
CA ASN A 44 12.93 1.71 -0.66
C ASN A 44 12.78 1.20 0.77
N ILE A 45 11.58 0.84 1.19
CA ILE A 45 11.32 0.34 2.55
C ILE A 45 12.09 -0.97 2.81
N SER A 46 12.08 -1.90 1.87
CA SER A 46 12.84 -3.15 2.00
C SER A 46 14.36 -2.87 2.12
N LEU A 47 14.89 -1.99 1.26
CA LEU A 47 16.31 -1.61 1.31
C LEU A 47 16.67 -0.85 2.59
N MET A 48 15.80 0.03 3.09
CA MET A 48 15.98 0.71 4.38
C MET A 48 16.03 -0.28 5.54
N ALA A 49 15.24 -1.35 5.47
CA ALA A 49 15.24 -2.44 6.44
C ALA A 49 16.42 -3.43 6.26
N GLY A 50 17.27 -3.25 5.25
CA GLY A 50 18.39 -4.17 4.96
C GLY A 50 17.94 -5.47 4.26
N VAL A 51 16.74 -5.50 3.69
CA VAL A 51 16.14 -6.68 3.06
C VAL A 51 16.33 -6.65 1.55
N GLY A 52 16.74 -7.79 0.96
CA GLY A 52 16.87 -7.93 -0.48
C GLY A 52 15.53 -7.85 -1.22
N VAL A 53 15.54 -7.34 -2.46
CA VAL A 53 14.34 -7.17 -3.27
C VAL A 53 14.52 -7.82 -4.64
N TYR A 54 13.60 -8.71 -5.01
CA TYR A 54 13.46 -9.22 -6.37
C TYR A 54 12.58 -8.27 -7.19
N LEU A 55 13.10 -7.71 -8.26
CA LEU A 55 12.34 -6.86 -9.18
C LEU A 55 11.84 -7.71 -10.36
N MET A 56 10.53 -7.72 -10.59
CA MET A 56 9.97 -8.37 -11.78
C MET A 56 10.04 -7.41 -12.98
N ASP A 57 10.62 -7.87 -14.11
CA ASP A 57 10.68 -7.10 -15.36
C ASP A 57 9.27 -6.80 -15.89
N LYS A 58 8.44 -7.83 -15.86
CA LYS A 58 7.04 -7.79 -16.26
C LYS A 58 6.25 -8.65 -15.30
N TRP A 59 5.15 -8.09 -14.83
CA TRP A 59 4.27 -8.84 -13.93
C TRP A 59 3.50 -9.93 -14.70
N ASP A 60 3.53 -11.12 -14.15
CA ASP A 60 2.74 -12.28 -14.55
C ASP A 60 2.31 -13.03 -13.29
N ALA A 61 1.05 -13.49 -13.25
CA ALA A 61 0.46 -14.06 -12.05
C ALA A 61 1.13 -15.36 -11.61
N GLU A 62 1.30 -16.31 -12.54
CA GLU A 62 1.93 -17.60 -12.24
C GLU A 62 3.42 -17.43 -11.92
N LYS A 63 4.12 -16.59 -12.70
CA LYS A 63 5.53 -16.27 -12.47
C LYS A 63 5.77 -15.66 -11.10
N MET A 64 4.87 -14.83 -10.61
CA MET A 64 4.97 -14.27 -9.25
C MET A 64 4.89 -15.36 -8.19
N LEU A 65 3.94 -16.32 -8.32
CA LEU A 65 3.82 -17.45 -7.39
C LEU A 65 5.08 -18.35 -7.43
N ASP A 66 5.63 -18.65 -8.62
CA ASP A 66 6.90 -19.37 -8.78
C ASP A 66 8.05 -18.68 -8.05
N LEU A 67 8.20 -17.37 -8.22
CA LEU A 67 9.26 -16.58 -7.58
C LEU A 67 9.11 -16.54 -6.06
N ILE A 68 7.89 -16.36 -5.54
CA ILE A 68 7.61 -16.40 -4.11
C ILE A 68 7.99 -17.76 -3.54
N SER A 69 7.53 -18.83 -4.16
CA SER A 69 7.81 -20.20 -3.72
C SER A 69 9.31 -20.53 -3.74
N ARG A 70 10.00 -20.15 -4.82
CA ARG A 70 11.42 -20.43 -5.07
C ARG A 70 12.36 -19.66 -4.16
N TYR A 71 12.12 -18.36 -4.00
CA TYR A 71 12.99 -17.46 -3.22
C TYR A 71 12.50 -17.24 -1.80
N LYS A 72 11.40 -17.90 -1.41
CA LYS A 72 10.78 -17.75 -0.08
C LYS A 72 10.52 -16.29 0.26
N CYS A 73 9.97 -15.54 -0.72
CA CYS A 73 9.64 -14.14 -0.51
C CYS A 73 8.65 -13.99 0.65
N THR A 74 8.85 -12.96 1.44
CA THR A 74 8.09 -12.72 2.68
C THR A 74 7.20 -11.49 2.58
N HIS A 75 7.57 -10.52 1.75
CA HIS A 75 6.92 -9.22 1.64
C HIS A 75 6.68 -8.82 0.19
N THR A 76 5.57 -8.13 -0.06
CA THR A 76 5.26 -7.57 -1.38
C THR A 76 4.28 -6.41 -1.30
N HIS A 77 4.30 -5.56 -2.34
CA HIS A 77 3.24 -4.60 -2.62
C HIS A 77 2.47 -5.03 -3.88
N MET A 78 1.15 -5.08 -3.80
CA MET A 78 0.28 -5.47 -4.91
C MET A 78 -0.83 -4.44 -5.12
N VAL A 79 -1.55 -4.56 -6.23
CA VAL A 79 -2.77 -3.80 -6.50
C VAL A 79 -3.96 -4.73 -6.73
N ALA A 80 -5.18 -4.22 -6.59
CA ALA A 80 -6.41 -5.02 -6.69
C ALA A 80 -6.51 -5.86 -7.98
N THR A 81 -6.02 -5.35 -9.10
CA THR A 81 -5.99 -6.11 -10.37
C THR A 81 -5.05 -7.30 -10.35
N MET A 82 -3.96 -7.23 -9.58
CA MET A 82 -3.06 -8.38 -9.36
C MET A 82 -3.76 -9.44 -8.51
N PHE A 83 -4.44 -9.06 -7.44
CA PHE A 83 -5.26 -9.97 -6.63
C PHE A 83 -6.27 -10.73 -7.50
N HIS A 84 -7.04 -9.98 -8.30
CA HIS A 84 -8.03 -10.59 -9.19
C HIS A 84 -7.42 -11.59 -10.17
N ARG A 85 -6.23 -11.31 -10.70
CA ARG A 85 -5.57 -12.20 -11.67
C ARG A 85 -4.95 -13.44 -11.02
N VAL A 86 -4.34 -13.34 -9.85
CA VAL A 86 -3.82 -14.53 -9.16
C VAL A 86 -4.94 -15.45 -8.68
N LEU A 87 -6.06 -14.88 -8.21
CA LEU A 87 -7.25 -15.66 -7.83
C LEU A 87 -7.88 -16.41 -9.00
N ARG A 88 -7.76 -15.88 -10.22
CA ARG A 88 -8.29 -16.51 -11.45
C ARG A 88 -7.40 -17.62 -12.03
N LEU A 89 -6.21 -17.81 -11.50
CA LEU A 89 -5.41 -18.97 -11.90
C LEU A 89 -6.14 -20.27 -11.55
N PRO A 90 -6.05 -21.31 -12.40
CA PRO A 90 -6.57 -22.63 -12.08
C PRO A 90 -6.03 -23.17 -10.75
N GLU A 91 -6.83 -23.93 -10.02
CA GLU A 91 -6.43 -24.46 -8.71
C GLU A 91 -5.19 -25.37 -8.82
N GLU A 92 -5.07 -26.12 -9.93
CA GLU A 92 -3.89 -26.94 -10.23
C GLU A 92 -2.61 -26.12 -10.39
N ILE A 93 -2.74 -24.85 -10.77
CA ILE A 93 -1.59 -23.93 -10.86
C ILE A 93 -1.27 -23.33 -9.48
N LYS A 94 -2.28 -22.83 -8.78
CA LYS A 94 -2.09 -22.23 -7.44
C LYS A 94 -1.48 -23.20 -6.45
N SER A 95 -1.94 -24.45 -6.46
CA SER A 95 -1.47 -25.52 -5.55
C SER A 95 -0.05 -26.00 -5.80
N LYS A 96 0.57 -25.67 -6.94
CA LYS A 96 1.98 -26.02 -7.22
C LYS A 96 2.97 -25.21 -6.39
N TYR A 97 2.57 -24.02 -5.90
CA TYR A 97 3.47 -23.05 -5.32
C TYR A 97 3.24 -22.89 -3.83
N ASP A 98 4.32 -22.99 -3.06
CA ASP A 98 4.31 -22.77 -1.62
C ASP A 98 4.44 -21.29 -1.31
N LEU A 99 3.37 -20.70 -0.77
CA LEU A 99 3.31 -19.29 -0.35
C LEU A 99 3.46 -19.12 1.17
N SER A 100 3.76 -20.17 1.92
CA SER A 100 3.82 -20.16 3.39
C SER A 100 4.89 -19.21 3.97
N SER A 101 5.85 -18.79 3.14
CA SER A 101 6.83 -17.79 3.51
C SER A 101 6.27 -16.37 3.59
N MET A 102 5.16 -16.08 2.90
CA MET A 102 4.56 -14.74 2.87
C MET A 102 4.04 -14.37 4.24
N ARG A 103 4.41 -13.17 4.70
CA ARG A 103 4.02 -12.63 6.01
C ARG A 103 3.34 -11.27 5.92
N TRP A 104 3.58 -10.56 4.83
CA TRP A 104 3.05 -9.22 4.65
C TRP A 104 2.79 -8.89 3.18
N ILE A 105 1.57 -8.48 2.88
CA ILE A 105 1.14 -8.04 1.55
C ILE A 105 0.47 -6.69 1.72
N LEU A 106 1.13 -5.63 1.27
CA LEU A 106 0.53 -4.29 1.22
C LEU A 106 -0.20 -4.10 -0.11
N HIS A 107 -1.41 -3.56 -0.07
CA HIS A 107 -2.09 -3.15 -1.30
C HIS A 107 -2.75 -1.79 -1.17
N GLY A 108 -3.01 -1.15 -2.30
CA GLY A 108 -3.64 0.16 -2.39
C GLY A 108 -3.64 0.69 -3.81
N ALA A 109 -3.65 1.99 -3.96
CA ALA A 109 -3.62 2.73 -5.22
C ALA A 109 -4.88 2.57 -6.11
N ALA A 110 -5.78 1.65 -5.80
CA ALA A 110 -7.06 1.48 -6.49
C ALA A 110 -8.07 0.79 -5.57
N PRO A 111 -9.38 1.05 -5.74
CA PRO A 111 -10.42 0.34 -5.00
C PRO A 111 -10.29 -1.18 -5.20
N CYS A 112 -10.40 -1.93 -4.11
CA CYS A 112 -10.41 -3.39 -4.13
C CYS A 112 -11.82 -3.90 -3.83
N PRO A 113 -12.47 -4.66 -4.75
CA PRO A 113 -13.77 -5.26 -4.45
C PRO A 113 -13.71 -6.13 -3.19
N VAL A 114 -14.75 -6.06 -2.37
CA VAL A 114 -14.83 -6.75 -1.07
C VAL A 114 -14.59 -8.25 -1.23
N GLU A 115 -15.24 -8.86 -2.22
CA GLU A 115 -15.12 -10.29 -2.52
C GLU A 115 -13.70 -10.68 -2.94
N VAL A 116 -13.00 -9.82 -3.67
CA VAL A 116 -11.61 -10.07 -4.10
C VAL A 116 -10.65 -10.05 -2.93
N LYS A 117 -10.75 -9.02 -2.07
CA LYS A 117 -9.90 -8.93 -0.87
C LYS A 117 -10.20 -10.05 0.10
N LYS A 118 -11.50 -10.37 0.31
CA LYS A 118 -11.89 -11.49 1.15
C LYS A 118 -11.30 -12.81 0.64
N ALA A 119 -11.43 -13.11 -0.65
CA ALA A 119 -10.89 -14.32 -1.24
C ALA A 119 -9.36 -14.40 -1.12
N MET A 120 -8.65 -13.29 -1.21
CA MET A 120 -7.21 -13.25 -0.96
C MET A 120 -6.89 -13.57 0.51
N ILE A 121 -7.61 -12.97 1.48
CA ILE A 121 -7.41 -13.26 2.91
C ILE A 121 -7.71 -14.73 3.20
N ASP A 122 -8.77 -15.29 2.62
CA ASP A 122 -9.14 -16.69 2.79
C ASP A 122 -8.05 -17.64 2.23
N TRP A 123 -7.34 -17.23 1.18
CA TRP A 123 -6.29 -18.03 0.55
C TRP A 123 -4.92 -17.91 1.23
N VAL A 124 -4.45 -16.70 1.50
CA VAL A 124 -3.09 -16.46 2.00
C VAL A 124 -3.03 -16.17 3.51
N GLY A 125 -4.18 -16.08 4.16
CA GLY A 125 -4.29 -15.70 5.57
C GLY A 125 -4.39 -14.18 5.80
N PRO A 126 -4.50 -13.75 7.08
CA PRO A 126 -4.74 -12.36 7.46
C PRO A 126 -3.43 -11.52 7.44
N ILE A 127 -2.67 -11.64 6.38
CA ILE A 127 -1.38 -10.95 6.16
C ILE A 127 -1.50 -9.77 5.19
N ILE A 128 -2.73 -9.40 4.81
CA ILE A 128 -3.01 -8.35 3.85
C ILE A 128 -3.29 -7.04 4.58
N TYR A 129 -2.58 -6.02 4.18
CA TYR A 129 -2.70 -4.64 4.66
C TYR A 129 -3.13 -3.74 3.52
N GLU A 130 -3.98 -2.76 3.80
CA GLU A 130 -4.43 -1.80 2.81
C GLU A 130 -4.11 -0.38 3.25
N TYR A 131 -3.65 0.42 2.31
CA TYR A 131 -3.56 1.86 2.48
C TYR A 131 -4.45 2.58 1.46
N TYR A 132 -4.99 3.72 1.88
CA TYR A 132 -5.65 4.69 1.03
C TYR A 132 -4.92 6.02 1.21
N ALA A 133 -4.27 6.51 0.15
CA ALA A 133 -3.43 7.70 0.18
C ALA A 133 -3.35 8.36 -1.19
N ALA A 134 -2.96 9.64 -1.22
CA ALA A 134 -2.60 10.37 -2.42
C ALA A 134 -1.08 10.57 -2.51
N THR A 135 -0.56 10.87 -3.71
CA THR A 135 0.86 11.22 -3.87
C THR A 135 1.19 12.53 -3.15
N GLU A 136 0.22 13.42 -3.05
CA GLU A 136 0.30 14.72 -2.37
C GLU A 136 0.37 14.60 -0.84
N GLY A 137 0.05 13.43 -0.28
CA GLY A 137 0.12 13.14 1.14
C GLY A 137 -1.18 12.59 1.72
N GLY A 138 -1.23 12.53 3.04
CA GLY A 138 -2.33 11.94 3.78
C GLY A 138 -2.35 10.42 3.68
N GLY A 139 -3.29 9.79 4.38
CA GLY A 139 -3.51 8.37 4.23
C GLY A 139 -4.28 7.74 5.39
N CYS A 140 -4.95 6.67 5.05
CA CYS A 140 -5.55 5.72 5.98
C CYS A 140 -4.88 4.36 5.81
N PHE A 141 -4.96 3.55 6.85
CA PHE A 141 -4.36 2.23 6.88
C PHE A 141 -5.28 1.25 7.61
N ILE A 142 -5.32 0.00 7.15
CA ILE A 142 -6.11 -1.06 7.78
C ILE A 142 -5.43 -2.41 7.59
N ASP A 143 -5.38 -3.21 8.64
CA ASP A 143 -4.98 -4.61 8.56
C ASP A 143 -6.16 -5.53 8.22
N SER A 144 -5.86 -6.82 8.00
CA SER A 144 -6.88 -7.82 7.68
C SER A 144 -7.87 -8.07 8.81
N GLN A 145 -7.44 -7.98 10.07
CA GLN A 145 -8.30 -8.27 11.22
C GLN A 145 -9.38 -7.20 11.40
N GLU A 146 -8.97 -5.93 11.31
CA GLU A 146 -9.92 -4.81 11.35
C GLU A 146 -10.79 -4.76 10.09
N TRP A 147 -10.21 -5.07 8.91
CA TRP A 147 -10.98 -5.10 7.68
C TRP A 147 -12.08 -6.17 7.69
N LEU A 148 -11.82 -7.36 8.26
CA LEU A 148 -12.82 -8.43 8.38
C LEU A 148 -14.00 -8.05 9.27
N LYS A 149 -13.80 -7.15 10.24
CA LYS A 149 -14.90 -6.60 11.08
C LYS A 149 -15.76 -5.59 10.29
N LYS A 150 -15.16 -4.88 9.33
CA LYS A 150 -15.84 -3.86 8.52
C LYS A 150 -15.38 -3.94 7.05
N PRO A 151 -15.84 -4.95 6.30
CA PRO A 151 -15.46 -5.10 4.90
C PRO A 151 -15.78 -3.86 4.05
N GLY A 152 -14.84 -3.47 3.17
CA GLY A 152 -14.94 -2.26 2.35
C GLY A 152 -14.41 -0.99 3.01
N SER A 153 -14.00 -1.04 4.28
CA SER A 153 -13.31 0.07 4.92
C SER A 153 -11.89 0.21 4.37
N VAL A 154 -11.43 1.45 4.21
CA VAL A 154 -10.02 1.79 3.91
C VAL A 154 -9.22 2.13 5.17
N GLY A 155 -9.80 1.91 6.35
CA GLY A 155 -9.16 2.10 7.64
C GLY A 155 -9.35 3.47 8.26
N GLN A 156 -8.41 3.83 9.12
CA GLN A 156 -8.38 5.09 9.83
C GLN A 156 -7.14 5.88 9.43
N ALA A 157 -7.24 7.19 9.52
CA ALA A 157 -6.07 8.05 9.37
C ALA A 157 -5.08 7.81 10.50
N ASN A 158 -3.80 8.04 10.22
CA ASN A 158 -2.76 8.04 11.25
C ASN A 158 -3.05 9.13 12.30
N GLU A 159 -2.57 8.95 13.52
CA GLU A 159 -2.83 9.85 14.67
C GLU A 159 -2.59 11.33 14.39
N ASP A 160 -1.65 11.66 13.50
CA ASP A 160 -1.31 13.03 13.13
C ASP A 160 -1.99 13.53 11.84
N THR A 161 -2.91 12.75 11.27
CA THR A 161 -3.61 13.09 10.04
C THR A 161 -5.09 13.28 10.32
N GLU A 162 -5.58 14.51 10.23
CA GLU A 162 -7.01 14.76 10.24
C GLU A 162 -7.59 14.43 8.86
N VAL A 163 -8.71 13.73 8.84
CA VAL A 163 -9.51 13.47 7.63
C VAL A 163 -10.81 14.24 7.75
N ILE A 164 -11.08 15.07 6.77
CA ILE A 164 -12.37 15.77 6.65
C ILE A 164 -13.00 15.47 5.30
N ILE A 165 -14.32 15.47 5.27
CA ILE A 165 -15.10 15.32 4.03
C ILE A 165 -15.89 16.62 3.84
N LEU A 166 -15.72 17.25 2.67
CA LEU A 166 -16.32 18.52 2.34
C LEU A 166 -17.23 18.39 1.12
N ASP A 167 -18.30 19.20 1.10
CA ASP A 167 -19.14 19.39 -0.08
C ASP A 167 -18.49 20.32 -1.13
N GLU A 168 -19.19 20.64 -2.19
CA GLU A 168 -18.71 21.53 -3.26
C GLU A 168 -18.50 22.99 -2.80
N GLU A 169 -19.16 23.40 -1.72
CA GLU A 169 -19.02 24.71 -1.05
C GLU A 169 -17.97 24.70 0.08
N PHE A 170 -17.21 23.61 0.23
CA PHE A 170 -16.23 23.40 1.28
C PHE A 170 -16.77 23.38 2.71
N ASN A 171 -18.03 23.02 2.92
CA ASN A 171 -18.58 22.77 4.24
C ASN A 171 -18.37 21.31 4.64
N LYS A 172 -18.12 21.04 5.93
CA LYS A 172 -18.08 19.66 6.44
C LYS A 172 -19.44 19.00 6.24
N VAL A 173 -19.45 17.81 5.65
CA VAL A 173 -20.65 17.00 5.51
C VAL A 173 -20.90 16.14 6.74
N ASP A 174 -22.17 15.85 7.00
CA ASP A 174 -22.56 14.94 8.07
C ASP A 174 -22.13 13.50 7.79
N GLN A 175 -22.01 12.71 8.83
CA GLN A 175 -21.71 11.28 8.72
C GLN A 175 -22.74 10.57 7.85
N GLY A 176 -22.24 9.81 6.86
CA GLY A 176 -23.07 9.06 5.90
C GLY A 176 -23.43 9.87 4.66
N LYS A 177 -22.96 11.10 4.52
CA LYS A 177 -23.06 11.89 3.28
C LYS A 177 -21.78 11.76 2.45
N GLU A 178 -21.93 11.90 1.15
CA GLU A 178 -20.82 11.90 0.19
C GLU A 178 -20.19 13.30 0.10
N GLY A 179 -18.87 13.33 -0.15
CA GLY A 179 -18.12 14.56 -0.39
C GLY A 179 -16.69 14.27 -0.79
N THR A 180 -15.91 15.31 -0.97
CA THR A 180 -14.47 15.21 -1.29
C THR A 180 -13.66 15.01 -0.01
N ILE A 181 -12.76 14.03 -0.04
CA ILE A 181 -11.89 13.71 1.09
C ILE A 181 -10.68 14.65 1.08
N TYR A 182 -10.42 15.27 2.21
CA TYR A 182 -9.23 16.07 2.48
C TYR A 182 -8.44 15.46 3.64
N PHE A 183 -7.12 15.46 3.50
CA PHE A 183 -6.19 15.09 4.55
C PHE A 183 -5.46 16.33 5.03
N SER A 184 -5.21 16.45 6.33
CA SER A 184 -4.36 17.52 6.84
C SER A 184 -2.96 17.41 6.25
N ALA A 185 -2.45 18.53 5.72
CA ALA A 185 -1.09 18.60 5.20
C ALA A 185 -0.12 19.05 6.30
N PRO A 186 1.14 18.59 6.31
CA PRO A 186 2.14 19.09 7.25
C PRO A 186 2.43 20.56 6.98
N ALA A 187 2.64 21.34 8.04
CA ALA A 187 2.93 22.77 7.95
C ALA A 187 4.25 23.08 7.20
N LYS A 188 5.16 22.10 7.14
CA LYS A 188 6.45 22.22 6.42
C LYS A 188 6.70 20.94 5.62
N GLY A 189 7.30 21.10 4.42
CA GLY A 189 7.69 19.95 3.59
C GLY A 189 6.52 19.26 2.91
N ARG A 190 5.39 19.96 2.70
CA ARG A 190 4.29 19.43 1.89
C ARG A 190 4.73 19.17 0.44
N PHE A 191 4.10 18.24 -0.21
CA PHE A 191 4.38 17.87 -1.60
C PHE A 191 4.18 19.05 -2.56
N GLU A 192 5.04 19.16 -3.56
CA GLU A 192 4.93 20.16 -4.62
C GLU A 192 5.17 19.53 -5.99
N TYR A 193 4.34 19.89 -6.96
CA TYR A 193 4.59 19.52 -8.34
C TYR A 193 5.73 20.35 -8.93
N TYR A 194 6.77 19.69 -9.42
CA TYR A 194 7.93 20.34 -9.98
C TYR A 194 7.56 21.29 -11.11
N LYS A 195 7.93 22.58 -10.97
CA LYS A 195 7.65 23.66 -11.94
C LYS A 195 6.15 23.85 -12.28
N ALA A 196 5.23 23.40 -11.43
CA ALA A 196 3.78 23.48 -11.67
C ALA A 196 3.05 24.07 -10.43
N LYS A 197 3.28 25.35 -10.15
CA LYS A 197 2.74 26.06 -8.98
C LYS A 197 1.22 26.04 -8.93
N GLU A 198 0.55 26.29 -10.05
CA GLU A 198 -0.93 26.27 -10.13
C GLU A 198 -1.50 24.89 -9.80
N LYS A 199 -0.85 23.83 -10.29
CA LYS A 199 -1.24 22.44 -9.96
C LYS A 199 -1.00 22.16 -8.48
N THR A 200 0.08 22.66 -7.92
CA THR A 200 0.39 22.51 -6.49
C THR A 200 -0.66 23.21 -5.64
N SER A 201 -0.98 24.47 -5.92
CA SER A 201 -1.99 25.21 -5.17
C SER A 201 -3.40 24.61 -5.29
N GLY A 202 -3.75 24.06 -6.47
CA GLY A 202 -5.02 23.37 -6.67
C GLY A 202 -5.15 22.00 -5.97
N ALA A 203 -4.05 21.43 -5.46
CA ALA A 203 -4.08 20.20 -4.68
C ALA A 203 -4.38 20.41 -3.19
N TYR A 204 -4.39 21.65 -2.74
CA TYR A 204 -4.58 22.02 -1.33
C TYR A 204 -5.78 22.93 -1.16
N TRP A 205 -6.45 22.80 -0.03
CA TRP A 205 -7.54 23.67 0.42
C TRP A 205 -7.12 24.35 1.73
N GLY A 206 -7.33 25.65 1.82
CA GLY A 206 -6.84 26.48 2.92
C GLY A 206 -5.37 26.90 2.76
N ASP A 207 -4.86 27.66 3.73
CA ASP A 207 -3.49 28.17 3.77
C ASP A 207 -2.47 27.15 4.29
#